data_07a668fe5e7a0fb28f50caf52af30e1a
#
_entry.id   07a668fe5e7a0fb28f50caf52af30e1a
#
_cell.length_a   1.000
_cell.length_b   1.000
_cell.length_c   1.000
_cell.angle_alpha   90.00
_cell.angle_beta   90.00
_cell.angle_gamma   90.00
#
_symmetry.space_group_name_H-M   'P 1'
#
loop_
_entity.id
_entity.type
_entity.pdbx_description
1 polymer ?
#
loop_
_entity_poly.entity_id
_entity_poly.type
_entity_poly.pdbx_seq_one_letter_code
_entity_poly.pdbx_strand_id
1 'polypeptide(L)'
;MRSPDDWLAILETVPDPEIPVLNVVEMGIVRGVDCTEGELTVRITPTYMGCPAMDAIADDIRSTLGPLAQEESRNLIVELVYSPAWTTDWLDDKAQAKLEAYGIAPPGKTSDKRALQGEAPDIRCPKCKSTDTKLVSLFGSTACKAHYTCAACGEPFDHFKCI
;
A
#
# COMPACT_ATOMS: atom_id res chain seq x y z
N MET A 1 -15.56 -5.53 -24.74
CA MET A 1 -15.89 -5.41 -23.30
C MET A 1 -14.70 -5.95 -22.51
N ARG A 2 -14.19 -5.15 -21.58
CA ARG A 2 -13.03 -5.52 -20.74
C ARG A 2 -13.43 -6.57 -19.71
N SER A 3 -12.53 -7.55 -19.48
CA SER A 3 -12.64 -8.52 -18.40
C SER A 3 -12.24 -7.91 -17.05
N PRO A 4 -12.52 -8.55 -15.89
CA PRO A 4 -12.01 -8.12 -14.61
C PRO A 4 -10.49 -7.94 -14.58
N ASP A 5 -9.74 -8.81 -15.26
CA ASP A 5 -8.27 -8.74 -15.33
C ASP A 5 -7.80 -7.52 -16.14
N ASP A 6 -8.52 -7.15 -17.21
CA ASP A 6 -8.21 -5.92 -17.96
C ASP A 6 -8.40 -4.67 -17.10
N TRP A 7 -9.43 -4.64 -16.24
CA TRP A 7 -9.66 -3.54 -15.31
C TRP A 7 -8.60 -3.49 -14.21
N LEU A 8 -8.15 -4.66 -13.71
CA LEU A 8 -7.04 -4.72 -12.76
C LEU A 8 -5.75 -4.18 -13.37
N ALA A 9 -5.45 -4.54 -14.62
CA ALA A 9 -4.26 -4.02 -15.32
C ALA A 9 -4.29 -2.49 -15.48
N ILE A 10 -5.48 -1.90 -15.68
CA ILE A 10 -5.62 -0.44 -15.71
C ILE A 10 -5.41 0.15 -14.31
N LEU A 11 -5.91 -0.49 -13.24
CA LEU A 11 -5.72 -0.04 -11.86
C LEU A 11 -4.26 -0.09 -11.41
N GLU A 12 -3.40 -0.91 -12.03
CA GLU A 12 -1.95 -0.86 -11.80
C GLU A 12 -1.30 0.46 -12.22
N THR A 13 -1.99 1.29 -12.99
CA THR A 13 -1.52 2.64 -13.34
C THR A 13 -1.85 3.70 -12.28
N VAL A 14 -2.67 3.37 -11.28
CA VAL A 14 -3.06 4.28 -10.19
C VAL A 14 -2.08 4.16 -9.04
N PRO A 15 -1.21 5.16 -8.80
CA PRO A 15 -0.24 5.11 -7.69
C PRO A 15 -0.94 5.33 -6.35
N ASP A 16 -0.35 4.78 -5.29
CA ASP A 16 -0.73 5.14 -3.93
C ASP A 16 -0.26 6.59 -3.64
N PRO A 17 -1.13 7.49 -3.15
CA PRO A 17 -0.76 8.90 -2.93
C PRO A 17 0.26 9.10 -1.79
N GLU A 18 0.34 8.18 -0.83
CA GLU A 18 1.28 8.23 0.29
C GLU A 18 2.59 7.47 0.01
N ILE A 19 2.53 6.48 -0.88
CA ILE A 19 3.69 5.64 -1.27
C ILE A 19 3.70 5.48 -2.80
N PRO A 20 4.03 6.54 -3.56
CA PRO A 20 3.81 6.60 -5.01
C PRO A 20 4.67 5.64 -5.84
N VAL A 21 5.64 4.96 -5.21
CA VAL A 21 6.42 3.88 -5.84
C VAL A 21 5.63 2.58 -6.00
N LEU A 22 4.54 2.43 -5.25
CA LEU A 22 3.58 1.32 -5.36
C LEU A 22 2.26 1.82 -5.93
N ASN A 23 1.57 0.96 -6.69
CA ASN A 23 0.21 1.22 -7.13
C ASN A 23 -0.82 0.57 -6.19
N VAL A 24 -2.08 0.92 -6.34
CA VAL A 24 -3.17 0.47 -5.47
C VAL A 24 -3.40 -1.06 -5.50
N VAL A 25 -2.97 -1.73 -6.57
CA VAL A 25 -3.04 -3.20 -6.71
C VAL A 25 -1.88 -3.84 -5.96
N GLU A 26 -0.64 -3.38 -6.17
CA GLU A 26 0.58 -3.86 -5.47
C GLU A 26 0.47 -3.65 -3.95
N MET A 27 -0.16 -2.55 -3.52
CA MET A 27 -0.44 -2.27 -2.11
C MET A 27 -1.49 -3.22 -1.51
N GLY A 28 -2.21 -4.00 -2.32
CA GLY A 28 -3.32 -4.82 -1.84
C GLY A 28 -4.54 -4.00 -1.38
N ILE A 29 -4.62 -2.72 -1.76
CA ILE A 29 -5.76 -1.85 -1.49
C ILE A 29 -6.95 -2.30 -2.34
N VAL A 30 -6.73 -2.62 -3.62
CA VAL A 30 -7.77 -3.22 -4.47
C VAL A 30 -7.98 -4.67 -4.09
N ARG A 31 -9.21 -4.99 -3.64
CA ARG A 31 -9.61 -6.32 -3.17
C ARG A 31 -10.33 -7.16 -4.22
N GLY A 32 -10.80 -6.53 -5.26
CA GLY A 32 -11.45 -7.21 -6.36
C GLY A 32 -12.17 -6.25 -7.29
N VAL A 33 -12.40 -6.75 -8.48
CA VAL A 33 -13.16 -6.07 -9.53
C VAL A 33 -14.22 -7.03 -10.04
N ASP A 34 -15.46 -6.61 -10.00
CA ASP A 34 -16.60 -7.35 -10.58
C ASP A 34 -17.19 -6.56 -11.73
N CYS A 35 -17.49 -7.27 -12.81
CA CYS A 35 -18.11 -6.72 -14.00
C CYS A 35 -19.42 -7.45 -14.29
N THR A 36 -20.50 -6.70 -14.40
CA THR A 36 -21.81 -7.20 -14.89
C THR A 36 -22.25 -6.39 -16.11
N GLU A 37 -23.39 -6.75 -16.70
CA GLU A 37 -24.05 -5.90 -17.69
C GLU A 37 -24.54 -4.62 -16.99
N GLY A 38 -23.90 -3.49 -17.29
CA GLY A 38 -24.28 -2.18 -16.77
C GLY A 38 -23.58 -1.74 -15.49
N GLU A 39 -22.77 -2.59 -14.83
CA GLU A 39 -22.07 -2.20 -13.60
C GLU A 39 -20.61 -2.68 -13.58
N LEU A 40 -19.73 -1.83 -13.08
CA LEU A 40 -18.33 -2.11 -12.76
C LEU A 40 -18.12 -1.78 -11.28
N THR A 41 -17.90 -2.77 -10.45
CA THR A 41 -17.64 -2.59 -9.02
C THR A 41 -16.17 -2.84 -8.69
N VAL A 42 -15.50 -1.85 -8.09
CA VAL A 42 -14.15 -1.95 -7.56
C VAL A 42 -14.20 -1.92 -6.04
N ARG A 43 -13.79 -3.01 -5.39
CA ARG A 43 -13.68 -3.04 -3.92
C ARG A 43 -12.30 -2.63 -3.48
N ILE A 44 -12.24 -1.68 -2.54
CA ILE A 44 -11.01 -1.19 -1.94
C ILE A 44 -11.05 -1.32 -0.41
N THR A 45 -9.89 -1.48 0.22
CA THR A 45 -9.75 -1.58 1.67
C THR A 45 -8.70 -0.61 2.19
N PRO A 46 -8.93 0.05 3.35
CA PRO A 46 -7.92 0.89 3.97
C PRO A 46 -6.81 0.03 4.60
N THR A 47 -5.60 0.55 4.62
CA THR A 47 -4.46 -0.08 5.31
C THR A 47 -4.58 -0.01 6.83
N TYR A 48 -5.32 0.97 7.35
CA TYR A 48 -5.73 1.10 8.75
C TYR A 48 -7.03 1.89 8.85
N MET A 49 -7.73 1.74 9.97
CA MET A 49 -9.01 2.44 10.18
C MET A 49 -8.82 3.96 10.19
N GLY A 50 -9.59 4.65 9.36
CA GLY A 50 -9.52 6.11 9.24
C GLY A 50 -8.36 6.62 8.38
N CYS A 51 -7.79 5.79 7.48
CA CYS A 51 -6.78 6.24 6.54
C CYS A 51 -7.29 7.39 5.67
N PRO A 52 -6.67 8.60 5.72
CA PRO A 52 -7.16 9.77 4.98
C PRO A 52 -6.93 9.65 3.47
N ALA A 53 -6.04 8.73 3.04
CA ALA A 53 -5.75 8.52 1.62
C ALA A 53 -6.91 7.84 0.86
N MET A 54 -7.88 7.22 1.56
CA MET A 54 -8.92 6.42 0.90
C MET A 54 -9.82 7.24 -0.02
N ASP A 55 -10.15 8.48 0.35
CA ASP A 55 -10.95 9.37 -0.50
C ASP A 55 -10.18 9.74 -1.77
N ALA A 56 -8.90 10.09 -1.65
CA ALA A 56 -8.04 10.39 -2.79
C ALA A 56 -7.88 9.17 -3.71
N ILE A 57 -7.65 7.98 -3.15
CA ILE A 57 -7.56 6.72 -3.92
C ILE A 57 -8.87 6.44 -4.67
N ALA A 58 -10.01 6.59 -3.99
CA ALA A 58 -11.31 6.38 -4.63
C ALA A 58 -11.56 7.37 -5.77
N ASP A 59 -11.15 8.62 -5.62
CA ASP A 59 -11.28 9.65 -6.66
C ASP A 59 -10.33 9.39 -7.83
N ASP A 60 -9.10 8.95 -7.59
CA ASP A 60 -8.15 8.56 -8.62
C ASP A 60 -8.65 7.35 -9.42
N ILE A 61 -9.22 6.36 -8.74
CA ILE A 61 -9.89 5.20 -9.39
C ILE A 61 -11.05 5.66 -10.25
N ARG A 62 -11.93 6.54 -9.73
CA ARG A 62 -13.07 7.09 -10.50
C ARG A 62 -12.60 7.88 -11.72
N SER A 63 -11.57 8.69 -11.57
CA SER A 63 -11.00 9.49 -12.65
C SER A 63 -10.38 8.62 -13.75
N THR A 64 -9.73 7.52 -13.36
CA THR A 64 -9.07 6.59 -14.28
C THR A 64 -10.05 5.68 -14.99
N LEU A 65 -10.98 5.06 -14.26
CA LEU A 65 -11.89 4.05 -14.81
C LEU A 65 -13.21 4.64 -15.32
N GLY A 66 -13.66 5.78 -14.79
CA GLY A 66 -14.97 6.36 -15.11
C GLY A 66 -15.22 6.57 -16.60
N PRO A 67 -14.33 7.24 -17.35
CA PRO A 67 -14.50 7.41 -18.80
C PRO A 67 -14.60 6.08 -19.55
N LEU A 68 -13.76 5.11 -19.18
CA LEU A 68 -13.72 3.80 -19.81
C LEU A 68 -14.96 2.94 -19.48
N ALA A 69 -15.48 3.06 -18.27
CA ALA A 69 -16.71 2.40 -17.86
C ALA A 69 -17.91 2.96 -18.63
N GLN A 70 -17.96 4.29 -18.82
CA GLN A 70 -19.00 4.95 -19.63
C GLN A 70 -18.99 4.50 -21.11
N GLU A 71 -17.80 4.33 -21.69
CA GLU A 71 -17.66 3.77 -23.06
C GLU A 71 -18.31 2.39 -23.20
N GLU A 72 -18.28 1.58 -22.14
CA GLU A 72 -18.92 0.28 -22.07
C GLU A 72 -20.35 0.29 -21.50
N SER A 73 -20.92 1.49 -21.30
CA SER A 73 -22.27 1.69 -20.72
C SER A 73 -22.41 1.07 -19.33
N ARG A 74 -21.32 1.13 -18.52
CA ARG A 74 -21.30 0.61 -17.16
C ARG A 74 -21.30 1.76 -16.15
N ASN A 75 -22.04 1.59 -15.06
CA ASN A 75 -21.97 2.44 -13.88
C ASN A 75 -20.81 2.00 -12.99
N LEU A 76 -19.85 2.90 -12.72
CA LEU A 76 -18.71 2.61 -11.85
C LEU A 76 -19.10 2.81 -10.38
N ILE A 77 -18.91 1.76 -9.58
CA ILE A 77 -19.06 1.77 -8.12
C ILE A 77 -17.69 1.50 -7.50
N VAL A 78 -17.23 2.38 -6.61
CA VAL A 78 -16.06 2.15 -5.76
C VAL A 78 -16.57 1.90 -4.35
N GLU A 79 -16.43 0.65 -3.89
CA GLU A 79 -16.94 0.16 -2.62
C GLU A 79 -15.81 0.00 -1.60
N LEU A 80 -16.01 0.54 -0.39
CA LEU A 80 -15.07 0.38 0.72
C LEU A 80 -15.43 -0.89 1.51
N VAL A 81 -14.47 -1.81 1.62
CA VAL A 81 -14.61 -3.07 2.37
C VAL A 81 -13.58 -3.14 3.50
N TYR A 82 -13.97 -3.68 4.65
CA TYR A 82 -13.13 -3.76 5.84
C TYR A 82 -12.75 -5.19 6.24
N SER A 83 -13.28 -6.19 5.53
CA SER A 83 -13.03 -7.59 5.81
C SER A 83 -12.61 -8.33 4.53
N PRO A 84 -11.52 -9.13 4.58
CA PRO A 84 -10.57 -9.23 5.69
C PRO A 84 -9.81 -7.92 5.90
N ALA A 85 -9.33 -7.69 7.14
CA ALA A 85 -8.49 -6.53 7.45
C ALA A 85 -7.20 -6.56 6.63
N TRP A 86 -6.75 -5.39 6.16
CA TRP A 86 -5.49 -5.27 5.44
C TRP A 86 -4.30 -5.65 6.33
N THR A 87 -3.29 -6.25 5.75
CA THR A 87 -2.04 -6.60 6.43
C THR A 87 -0.85 -6.40 5.50
N THR A 88 0.29 -6.02 6.06
CA THR A 88 1.56 -5.88 5.34
C THR A 88 2.05 -7.20 4.73
N ASP A 89 1.55 -8.35 5.19
CA ASP A 89 1.88 -9.66 4.60
C ASP A 89 1.34 -9.82 3.16
N TRP A 90 0.45 -8.93 2.71
CA TRP A 90 -0.03 -8.89 1.32
C TRP A 90 0.94 -8.22 0.35
N LEU A 91 1.96 -7.51 0.86
CA LEU A 91 3.03 -6.96 0.04
C LEU A 91 3.98 -8.07 -0.38
N ASP A 92 4.06 -8.33 -1.68
CA ASP A 92 4.99 -9.32 -2.23
C ASP A 92 6.45 -8.84 -2.17
N ASP A 93 7.38 -9.72 -2.49
CA ASP A 93 8.82 -9.41 -2.48
C ASP A 93 9.17 -8.29 -3.47
N LYS A 94 8.42 -8.18 -4.58
CA LYS A 94 8.62 -7.13 -5.59
C LYS A 94 8.20 -5.76 -5.05
N ALA A 95 7.07 -5.68 -4.36
CA ALA A 95 6.61 -4.45 -3.72
C ALA A 95 7.58 -4.02 -2.61
N GLN A 96 8.06 -4.97 -1.80
CA GLN A 96 9.06 -4.69 -0.76
C GLN A 96 10.39 -4.19 -1.34
N ALA A 97 10.86 -4.77 -2.44
CA ALA A 97 12.07 -4.31 -3.14
C ALA A 97 11.90 -2.89 -3.72
N LYS A 98 10.73 -2.54 -4.22
CA LYS A 98 10.41 -1.18 -4.67
C LYS A 98 10.45 -0.18 -3.52
N LEU A 99 9.87 -0.52 -2.36
CA LEU A 99 9.95 0.31 -1.15
C LEU A 99 11.40 0.59 -0.75
N GLU A 100 12.21 -0.47 -0.66
CA GLU A 100 13.61 -0.34 -0.28
C GLU A 100 14.42 0.50 -1.26
N ALA A 101 14.21 0.32 -2.57
CA ALA A 101 14.86 1.10 -3.62
C ALA A 101 14.44 2.58 -3.58
N TYR A 102 13.23 2.86 -3.15
CA TYR A 102 12.71 4.22 -2.97
C TYR A 102 13.23 4.91 -1.70
N GLY A 103 13.85 4.15 -0.77
CA GLY A 103 14.39 4.66 0.48
C GLY A 103 13.45 4.49 1.68
N ILE A 104 12.45 3.64 1.57
CA ILE A 104 11.57 3.24 2.67
C ILE A 104 11.96 1.83 3.11
N ALA A 105 12.29 1.66 4.40
CA ALA A 105 12.54 0.32 4.93
C ALA A 105 11.22 -0.49 4.90
N PRO A 106 11.21 -1.65 4.21
CA PRO A 106 10.00 -2.45 4.08
C PRO A 106 9.56 -3.04 5.42
N PRO A 107 8.27 -3.41 5.57
CA PRO A 107 7.76 -4.05 6.78
C PRO A 107 8.38 -5.44 6.94
N GLY A 108 8.61 -5.85 8.19
CA GLY A 108 8.87 -7.26 8.53
C GLY A 108 7.62 -8.12 8.32
N LYS A 109 7.76 -9.44 8.43
CA LYS A 109 6.60 -10.34 8.45
C LYS A 109 5.90 -10.26 9.79
N THR A 110 4.57 -10.17 9.80
CA THR A 110 3.76 -10.15 11.04
C THR A 110 3.88 -11.45 11.84
N SER A 111 4.29 -12.55 11.17
CA SER A 111 4.55 -13.84 11.80
C SER A 111 5.92 -13.96 12.49
N ASP A 112 6.73 -12.89 12.56
CA ASP A 112 8.01 -12.94 13.27
C ASP A 112 7.76 -13.14 14.76
N LYS A 113 8.23 -14.30 15.29
CA LYS A 113 8.06 -14.67 16.70
C LYS A 113 8.65 -13.65 17.68
N ARG A 114 9.61 -12.83 17.23
CA ARG A 114 10.20 -11.74 18.04
C ARG A 114 9.21 -10.61 18.30
N ALA A 115 8.34 -10.30 17.35
CA ALA A 115 7.26 -9.32 17.55
C ALA A 115 6.26 -9.78 18.62
N LEU A 116 6.00 -11.09 18.72
CA LEU A 116 5.16 -11.68 19.76
C LEU A 116 5.83 -11.66 21.15
N GLN A 117 7.16 -11.55 21.20
CA GLN A 117 7.94 -11.48 22.44
C GLN A 117 8.21 -10.02 22.90
N GLY A 118 7.66 -9.03 22.18
CA GLY A 118 7.84 -7.61 22.49
C GLY A 118 9.23 -7.06 22.13
N GLU A 119 10.01 -7.81 21.35
CA GLU A 119 11.30 -7.33 20.84
C GLU A 119 11.05 -6.38 19.65
N ALA A 120 11.76 -5.24 19.66
CA ALA A 120 11.73 -4.31 18.54
C ALA A 120 12.28 -4.99 17.27
N PRO A 121 11.61 -4.86 16.12
CA PRO A 121 12.12 -5.44 14.88
C PRO A 121 13.46 -4.79 14.50
N ASP A 122 14.37 -5.60 13.95
CA ASP A 122 15.62 -5.11 13.36
C ASP A 122 15.30 -4.37 12.05
N ILE A 123 15.19 -3.05 12.13
CA ILE A 123 14.95 -2.20 10.97
C ILE A 123 16.26 -1.94 10.25
N ARG A 124 16.35 -2.40 9.01
CA ARG A 124 17.53 -2.26 8.17
C ARG A 124 17.51 -0.94 7.41
N CYS A 125 18.61 -0.20 7.44
CA CYS A 125 18.78 1.01 6.65
C CYS A 125 18.65 0.69 5.15
N PRO A 126 17.75 1.34 4.39
CA PRO A 126 17.58 1.06 2.96
C PRO A 126 18.84 1.44 2.14
N LYS A 127 19.67 2.37 2.62
CA LYS A 127 20.87 2.85 1.94
C LYS A 127 22.09 1.97 2.17
N CYS A 128 22.52 1.77 3.43
CA CYS A 128 23.77 1.05 3.74
C CYS A 128 23.54 -0.38 4.27
N LYS A 129 22.28 -0.81 4.44
CA LYS A 129 21.86 -2.13 4.91
C LYS A 129 22.26 -2.45 6.37
N SER A 130 22.80 -1.49 7.10
CA SER A 130 23.09 -1.65 8.53
C SER A 130 21.83 -1.81 9.35
N THR A 131 21.89 -2.63 10.40
CA THR A 131 20.83 -2.78 11.41
C THR A 131 21.03 -1.83 12.60
N ASP A 132 22.13 -1.06 12.61
CA ASP A 132 22.35 -0.02 13.62
C ASP A 132 21.53 1.21 13.31
N THR A 133 20.24 1.12 13.63
CA THR A 133 19.23 2.15 13.35
C THR A 133 18.50 2.54 14.63
N LYS A 134 18.06 3.79 14.70
CA LYS A 134 17.38 4.35 15.87
C LYS A 134 16.03 4.93 15.47
N LEU A 135 14.99 4.58 16.22
CA LEU A 135 13.68 5.20 16.10
C LEU A 135 13.75 6.67 16.54
N VAL A 136 13.32 7.57 15.67
CA VAL A 136 13.19 9.01 15.94
C VAL A 136 11.74 9.34 16.31
N SER A 137 10.77 8.81 15.54
CA SER A 137 9.35 9.01 15.78
C SER A 137 8.54 7.80 15.32
N LEU A 138 7.51 7.43 16.09
CA LEU A 138 6.54 6.41 15.70
C LEU A 138 5.66 6.83 14.52
N PHE A 139 5.63 8.14 14.19
CA PHE A 139 4.92 8.70 13.06
C PHE A 139 5.92 9.42 12.16
N GLY A 140 6.05 8.93 10.91
CA GLY A 140 6.84 9.54 9.86
C GLY A 140 6.05 10.56 9.04
N SER A 141 6.27 10.57 7.73
CA SER A 141 5.54 11.43 6.78
C SER A 141 4.04 11.10 6.73
N THR A 142 3.67 9.88 7.08
CA THR A 142 2.28 9.40 7.20
C THR A 142 2.13 8.49 8.43
N ALA A 143 0.90 8.23 8.86
CA ALA A 143 0.63 7.41 10.05
C ALA A 143 1.07 5.94 9.90
N CYS A 144 1.12 5.42 8.68
CA CYS A 144 1.59 4.05 8.39
C CYS A 144 3.12 3.90 8.39
N LYS A 145 3.87 5.01 8.50
CA LYS A 145 5.34 5.02 8.53
C LYS A 145 5.86 5.52 9.87
N ALA A 146 7.00 4.97 10.30
CA ALA A 146 7.80 5.47 11.42
C ALA A 146 9.09 6.06 10.88
N HIS A 147 9.63 7.07 11.56
CA HIS A 147 10.87 7.73 11.17
C HIS A 147 12.05 7.20 11.94
N TYR A 148 13.11 6.86 11.23
CA TYR A 148 14.36 6.30 11.74
C TYR A 148 15.58 7.08 11.27
N THR A 149 16.68 6.91 11.97
CA THR A 149 18.03 7.37 11.56
C THR A 149 19.00 6.21 11.64
N CYS A 150 19.82 6.04 10.61
CA CYS A 150 20.91 5.06 10.62
C CYS A 150 22.12 5.62 11.37
N ALA A 151 22.57 4.92 12.41
CA ALA A 151 23.76 5.32 13.16
C ALA A 151 25.07 5.05 12.38
N ALA A 152 25.05 4.09 11.45
CA ALA A 152 26.24 3.74 10.66
C ALA A 152 26.54 4.73 9.52
N CYS A 153 25.54 5.27 8.82
CA CYS A 153 25.75 6.19 7.69
C CYS A 153 25.07 7.56 7.83
N GLY A 154 24.33 7.79 8.91
CA GLY A 154 23.64 9.05 9.19
C GLY A 154 22.35 9.28 8.38
N GLU A 155 21.91 8.32 7.52
CA GLU A 155 20.73 8.47 6.69
C GLU A 155 19.46 8.51 7.52
N PRO A 156 18.63 9.57 7.43
CA PRO A 156 17.26 9.55 7.90
C PRO A 156 16.37 8.82 6.87
N PHE A 157 15.46 7.98 7.34
CA PHE A 157 14.56 7.22 6.46
C PHE A 157 13.26 6.87 7.17
N ASP A 158 12.22 6.59 6.37
CA ASP A 158 10.97 6.07 6.86
C ASP A 158 10.96 4.53 6.82
N HIS A 159 10.30 3.93 7.80
CA HIS A 159 10.00 2.50 7.85
C HIS A 159 8.50 2.30 7.73
N PHE A 160 8.06 1.45 6.80
CA PHE A 160 6.67 1.04 6.69
C PHE A 160 6.34 0.07 7.82
N LYS A 161 5.45 0.47 8.74
CA LYS A 161 5.14 -0.31 9.94
C LYS A 161 4.35 -1.58 9.59
N CYS A 162 4.62 -2.67 10.31
CA CYS A 162 3.76 -3.86 10.26
C CYS A 162 2.37 -3.54 10.83
N ILE A 163 1.33 -3.96 10.10
CA ILE A 163 -0.08 -3.81 10.46
C ILE A 163 -0.78 -5.16 10.26
#